data_c7f10999fd72d93c43a5df9b0fc990a9
#
_entry.id   c7f10999fd72d93c43a5df9b0fc990a9
#
_cell.length_a   1.000
_cell.length_b   1.000
_cell.length_c   1.000
_cell.angle_alpha   90.00
_cell.angle_beta   90.00
_cell.angle_gamma   90.00
#
_symmetry.space_group_name_H-M   'P 1'
#
loop_
_entity.id
_entity.type
_entity.pdbx_description
1 polymer ?
#
loop_
_entity_poly.entity_id
_entity_poly.type
_entity_poly.pdbx_seq_one_letter_code
_entity_poly.pdbx_strand_id
1 'polypeptide(L)'
;MIYIHIPFCRSFCTYCDFYSEIASRCCRDEQARFESFASALSAEIASYAGIEAGSVNTLYIGGGTPSVLPLSVFERVVGALRDHGFGGPYDEFTVEVNPDDIVEKGEAYVEGLLRLGVNRISMGVQSFDDEILRWMNRRHDSAAAREAYAILERAGVPDISVDLIFGLSQLSDSQWSSTLRQALEISPSGALPSHISSYQLSVEPGSALASMVDRGVWTEASDELCARQYDILCSELRAAGYEHYEISNFALPGHRARHNSAYWNHSQYLGLGPGAHGFLDGRRFWNNPSLESYLQAAADGDFTAVRGSEDLTPDQVVLERVMLGLRTSDGVAADFLRTHCDAPALTTALAAGNIVPVGTRFRIPESRFFVSDAIISELV
;
A
#
# COMPACT_ATOMS: atom_id res chain seq x y z
N MET A 1 8.81 -10.36 -7.54
CA MET A 1 7.74 -9.51 -6.99
C MET A 1 7.23 -8.58 -8.07
N ILE A 2 5.91 -8.48 -8.25
CA ILE A 2 5.29 -7.67 -9.31
C ILE A 2 4.27 -6.74 -8.68
N TYR A 3 4.35 -5.45 -8.99
CA TYR A 3 3.36 -4.43 -8.68
C TYR A 3 2.69 -3.95 -9.96
N ILE A 4 1.36 -3.88 -9.97
CA ILE A 4 0.60 -3.32 -11.10
C ILE A 4 -0.19 -2.11 -10.61
N HIS A 5 0.05 -0.97 -11.24
CA HIS A 5 -0.67 0.27 -10.96
C HIS A 5 -1.90 0.41 -11.86
N ILE A 6 -3.06 0.50 -11.22
CA ILE A 6 -4.34 0.78 -11.89
C ILE A 6 -4.65 2.27 -11.78
N PRO A 7 -4.67 3.00 -12.89
CA PRO A 7 -4.80 4.46 -12.86
C PRO A 7 -6.26 4.94 -12.84
N PHE A 8 -7.20 4.16 -12.29
CA PHE A 8 -8.61 4.51 -12.35
C PHE A 8 -9.23 4.63 -10.96
N CYS A 9 -10.02 5.70 -10.77
CA CYS A 9 -10.91 5.91 -9.63
C CYS A 9 -12.29 6.36 -10.11
N ARG A 10 -13.33 6.17 -9.30
CA ARG A 10 -14.66 6.76 -9.56
C ARG A 10 -14.78 8.17 -9.00
N SER A 11 -14.00 8.52 -7.97
CA SER A 11 -13.90 9.85 -7.37
C SER A 11 -12.51 10.05 -6.79
N PHE A 12 -12.05 11.29 -6.73
CA PHE A 12 -10.80 11.60 -6.03
C PHE A 12 -11.09 11.81 -4.54
N CYS A 13 -10.32 11.15 -3.69
CA CYS A 13 -10.30 11.40 -2.26
C CYS A 13 -9.57 12.71 -1.97
N THR A 14 -9.98 13.42 -0.91
CA THR A 14 -9.43 14.73 -0.54
C THR A 14 -7.92 14.68 -0.30
N TYR A 15 -7.42 13.57 0.24
CA TYR A 15 -6.04 13.40 0.70
C TYR A 15 -5.10 12.67 -0.29
N CYS A 16 -5.67 12.03 -1.34
CA CYS A 16 -4.93 11.12 -2.18
C CYS A 16 -4.05 11.86 -3.20
N ASP A 17 -2.79 11.44 -3.32
CA ASP A 17 -1.80 11.90 -4.29
C ASP A 17 -1.43 10.84 -5.34
N PHE A 18 -1.91 9.60 -5.17
CA PHE A 18 -1.66 8.54 -6.14
C PHE A 18 -2.18 8.92 -7.52
N TYR A 19 -1.34 8.68 -8.53
CA TYR A 19 -1.76 8.92 -9.90
C TYR A 19 -3.02 8.13 -10.22
N SER A 20 -4.07 8.83 -10.55
CA SER A 20 -5.33 8.24 -10.99
C SER A 20 -6.14 9.21 -11.86
N GLU A 21 -7.03 8.64 -12.65
CA GLU A 21 -7.97 9.36 -13.49
C GLU A 21 -9.39 8.91 -13.19
N ILE A 22 -10.36 9.83 -13.35
CA ILE A 22 -11.76 9.45 -13.19
C ILE A 22 -12.18 8.56 -14.35
N ALA A 23 -12.60 7.34 -14.05
CA ALA A 23 -12.95 6.32 -15.03
C ALA A 23 -14.01 6.80 -16.04
N SER A 24 -15.07 7.51 -15.57
CA SER A 24 -16.20 7.96 -16.38
C SER A 24 -16.07 9.36 -16.99
N ARG A 25 -14.97 10.12 -16.69
CA ARG A 25 -14.92 11.57 -16.92
C ARG A 25 -14.81 11.98 -18.38
N CYS A 26 -14.24 11.15 -19.25
CA CYS A 26 -13.88 11.53 -20.62
C CYS A 26 -14.46 10.63 -21.72
N CYS A 27 -15.15 9.55 -21.40
CA CYS A 27 -15.62 8.60 -22.37
C CYS A 27 -17.09 8.20 -22.16
N ARG A 28 -17.84 8.14 -23.25
CA ARG A 28 -19.16 7.49 -23.25
C ARG A 28 -19.03 5.96 -23.12
N ASP A 29 -17.80 5.43 -23.28
CA ASP A 29 -17.50 4.02 -23.23
C ASP A 29 -16.35 3.76 -22.24
N GLU A 30 -16.68 3.68 -20.94
CA GLU A 30 -15.77 3.32 -19.87
C GLU A 30 -15.13 1.95 -20.11
N GLN A 31 -15.89 1.01 -20.64
CA GLN A 31 -15.42 -0.34 -20.96
C GLN A 31 -14.31 -0.32 -22.01
N ALA A 32 -14.45 0.46 -23.10
CA ALA A 32 -13.40 0.56 -24.12
C ALA A 32 -12.10 1.16 -23.56
N ARG A 33 -12.21 2.06 -22.60
CA ARG A 33 -11.06 2.64 -21.91
C ARG A 33 -10.32 1.61 -21.08
N PHE A 34 -11.05 0.77 -20.32
CA PHE A 34 -10.47 -0.34 -19.57
C PHE A 34 -9.82 -1.39 -20.47
N GLU A 35 -10.45 -1.72 -21.60
CA GLU A 35 -9.92 -2.65 -22.60
C GLU A 35 -8.63 -2.10 -23.26
N SER A 36 -8.58 -0.81 -23.55
CA SER A 36 -7.38 -0.16 -24.09
C SER A 36 -6.23 -0.20 -23.09
N PHE A 37 -6.51 0.09 -21.82
CA PHE A 37 -5.53 -0.03 -20.74
C PHE A 37 -5.03 -1.47 -20.57
N ALA A 38 -5.95 -2.45 -20.54
CA ALA A 38 -5.58 -3.86 -20.42
C ALA A 38 -4.70 -4.33 -21.60
N SER A 39 -4.98 -3.81 -22.80
CA SER A 39 -4.14 -4.08 -23.98
C SER A 39 -2.74 -3.51 -23.85
N ALA A 40 -2.64 -2.26 -23.41
CA ALA A 40 -1.36 -1.58 -23.19
C ALA A 40 -0.53 -2.26 -22.09
N LEU A 41 -1.19 -2.62 -20.98
CA LEU A 41 -0.54 -3.35 -19.89
C LEU A 41 -0.04 -4.73 -20.32
N SER A 42 -0.83 -5.45 -21.16
CA SER A 42 -0.39 -6.74 -21.74
C SER A 42 0.83 -6.57 -22.64
N ALA A 43 0.92 -5.48 -23.43
CA ALA A 43 2.09 -5.16 -24.25
C ALA A 43 3.31 -4.83 -23.37
N GLU A 44 3.13 -4.09 -22.28
CA GLU A 44 4.21 -3.81 -21.34
C GLU A 44 4.72 -5.09 -20.67
N ILE A 45 3.82 -5.97 -20.20
CA ILE A 45 4.17 -7.28 -19.62
C ILE A 45 5.01 -8.08 -20.63
N ALA A 46 4.61 -8.11 -21.90
CA ALA A 46 5.34 -8.80 -22.97
C ALA A 46 6.75 -8.25 -23.18
N SER A 47 6.95 -6.94 -22.98
CA SER A 47 8.27 -6.30 -23.11
C SER A 47 9.29 -6.75 -22.07
N TYR A 48 8.81 -7.33 -20.95
CA TYR A 48 9.64 -7.88 -19.88
C TYR A 48 9.78 -9.40 -19.94
N ALA A 49 9.32 -10.07 -21.00
CA ALA A 49 9.43 -11.52 -21.11
C ALA A 49 10.90 -11.98 -20.94
N GLY A 50 11.10 -12.98 -20.06
CA GLY A 50 12.43 -13.51 -19.75
C GLY A 50 13.23 -12.74 -18.70
N ILE A 51 12.68 -11.68 -18.12
CA ILE A 51 13.29 -10.96 -16.98
C ILE A 51 12.86 -11.60 -15.67
N GLU A 52 13.81 -11.79 -14.76
CA GLU A 52 13.50 -12.25 -13.39
C GLU A 52 13.00 -11.07 -12.54
N ALA A 53 11.75 -11.16 -12.09
CA ALA A 53 11.11 -10.13 -11.26
C ALA A 53 11.46 -10.24 -9.75
N GLY A 54 12.70 -10.67 -9.43
CA GLY A 54 13.18 -10.88 -8.07
C GLY A 54 12.75 -12.23 -7.46
N SER A 55 13.23 -12.51 -6.24
CA SER A 55 13.05 -13.81 -5.56
C SER A 55 11.75 -13.95 -4.78
N VAL A 56 11.02 -12.85 -4.53
CA VAL A 56 9.76 -12.86 -3.78
C VAL A 56 8.60 -13.10 -4.75
N ASN A 57 7.86 -14.19 -4.54
CA ASN A 57 6.80 -14.61 -5.46
C ASN A 57 5.44 -13.99 -5.09
N THR A 58 5.30 -12.68 -5.33
CA THR A 58 4.07 -11.95 -5.02
C THR A 58 3.60 -11.10 -6.20
N LEU A 59 2.27 -10.95 -6.30
CA LEU A 59 1.60 -10.02 -7.21
C LEU A 59 0.72 -9.07 -6.39
N TYR A 60 0.87 -7.78 -6.62
CA TYR A 60 0.05 -6.74 -6.00
C TYR A 60 -0.57 -5.85 -7.08
N ILE A 61 -1.89 -5.74 -7.10
CA ILE A 61 -2.62 -4.86 -7.99
C ILE A 61 -3.26 -3.76 -7.15
N GLY A 62 -2.73 -2.54 -7.28
CA GLY A 62 -3.10 -1.38 -6.48
C GLY A 62 -3.10 -0.08 -7.27
N GLY A 63 -2.99 1.04 -6.57
CA GLY A 63 -2.85 2.38 -7.15
C GLY A 63 -4.07 3.26 -6.97
N GLY A 64 -4.84 3.54 -8.03
CA GLY A 64 -6.11 4.25 -7.92
C GLY A 64 -7.15 3.38 -7.18
N THR A 65 -7.94 2.63 -7.91
CA THR A 65 -8.96 1.71 -7.35
C THR A 65 -9.12 0.51 -8.27
N PRO A 66 -8.35 -0.58 -8.06
CA PRO A 66 -8.47 -1.77 -8.92
C PRO A 66 -9.88 -2.35 -8.99
N SER A 67 -10.65 -2.30 -7.89
CA SER A 67 -12.02 -2.81 -7.86
C SER A 67 -13.00 -2.09 -8.78
N VAL A 68 -12.64 -0.95 -9.35
CA VAL A 68 -13.44 -0.30 -10.42
C VAL A 68 -13.51 -1.17 -11.67
N LEU A 69 -12.44 -1.90 -11.97
CA LEU A 69 -12.30 -2.71 -13.18
C LEU A 69 -13.26 -3.92 -13.19
N PRO A 70 -13.81 -4.28 -14.36
CA PRO A 70 -14.55 -5.54 -14.51
C PRO A 70 -13.59 -6.75 -14.44
N LEU A 71 -14.14 -7.90 -14.11
CA LEU A 71 -13.35 -9.13 -13.96
C LEU A 71 -12.58 -9.50 -15.24
N SER A 72 -13.15 -9.22 -16.43
CA SER A 72 -12.51 -9.49 -17.72
C SER A 72 -11.14 -8.81 -17.89
N VAL A 73 -10.94 -7.64 -17.27
CA VAL A 73 -9.62 -6.96 -17.28
C VAL A 73 -8.60 -7.72 -16.43
N PHE A 74 -9.01 -8.20 -15.25
CA PHE A 74 -8.14 -9.03 -14.41
C PHE A 74 -7.78 -10.35 -15.11
N GLU A 75 -8.77 -10.99 -15.74
CA GLU A 75 -8.56 -12.22 -16.52
C GLU A 75 -7.51 -12.01 -17.62
N ARG A 76 -7.62 -10.91 -18.35
CA ARG A 76 -6.68 -10.55 -19.40
C ARG A 76 -5.28 -10.28 -18.86
N VAL A 77 -5.14 -9.50 -17.79
CA VAL A 77 -3.85 -9.17 -17.17
C VAL A 77 -3.18 -10.41 -16.59
N VAL A 78 -3.90 -11.24 -15.85
CA VAL A 78 -3.38 -12.51 -15.30
C VAL A 78 -3.01 -13.49 -16.42
N GLY A 79 -3.79 -13.51 -17.51
CA GLY A 79 -3.46 -14.27 -18.72
C GLY A 79 -2.14 -13.81 -19.33
N ALA A 80 -1.96 -12.50 -19.54
CA ALA A 80 -0.72 -11.93 -20.08
C ALA A 80 0.50 -12.23 -19.19
N LEU A 81 0.35 -12.12 -17.86
CA LEU A 81 1.43 -12.49 -16.93
C LEU A 81 1.83 -13.97 -17.10
N ARG A 82 0.85 -14.86 -17.21
CA ARG A 82 1.10 -16.30 -17.42
C ARG A 82 1.81 -16.60 -18.73
N ASP A 83 1.35 -15.97 -19.81
CA ASP A 83 1.87 -16.19 -21.17
C ASP A 83 3.31 -15.72 -21.33
N HIS A 84 3.75 -14.76 -20.50
CA HIS A 84 5.10 -14.20 -20.53
C HIS A 84 6.03 -14.61 -19.39
N GLY A 85 5.68 -15.70 -18.66
CA GLY A 85 6.57 -16.30 -17.67
C GLY A 85 6.46 -15.76 -16.26
N PHE A 86 5.47 -14.89 -15.99
CA PHE A 86 5.20 -14.33 -14.67
C PHE A 86 4.00 -14.97 -13.97
N GLY A 87 3.48 -16.08 -14.48
CA GLY A 87 2.29 -16.73 -13.94
C GLY A 87 2.52 -17.39 -12.57
N GLY A 88 1.48 -17.35 -11.74
CA GLY A 88 1.45 -17.99 -10.41
C GLY A 88 1.59 -19.53 -10.44
N PRO A 89 1.37 -20.19 -9.32
CA PRO A 89 0.74 -19.64 -8.13
C PRO A 89 1.65 -18.65 -7.39
N TYR A 90 1.05 -17.55 -6.90
CA TYR A 90 1.76 -16.58 -6.07
C TYR A 90 1.59 -16.95 -4.59
N ASP A 91 2.62 -16.70 -3.78
CA ASP A 91 2.55 -16.84 -2.32
C ASP A 91 1.60 -15.80 -1.71
N GLU A 92 1.53 -14.61 -2.34
CA GLU A 92 0.56 -13.56 -2.06
C GLU A 92 0.14 -12.89 -3.36
N PHE A 93 -1.15 -12.88 -3.63
CA PHE A 93 -1.76 -12.09 -4.69
C PHE A 93 -2.79 -11.16 -4.08
N THR A 94 -2.40 -9.90 -3.91
CA THR A 94 -3.22 -8.84 -3.30
C THR A 94 -3.92 -8.01 -4.36
N VAL A 95 -5.18 -7.65 -4.09
CA VAL A 95 -5.94 -6.64 -4.84
C VAL A 95 -6.49 -5.61 -3.86
N GLU A 96 -6.30 -4.32 -4.16
CA GLU A 96 -6.94 -3.22 -3.44
C GLU A 96 -8.38 -3.06 -3.88
N VAL A 97 -9.28 -2.82 -2.91
CA VAL A 97 -10.69 -2.64 -3.18
C VAL A 97 -11.28 -1.49 -2.36
N ASN A 98 -12.28 -0.83 -2.94
CA ASN A 98 -13.16 0.08 -2.19
C ASN A 98 -14.44 -0.65 -1.75
N PRO A 99 -14.95 -0.37 -0.55
CA PRO A 99 -16.16 -1.02 -0.04
C PRO A 99 -17.36 -0.90 -0.96
N ASP A 100 -17.63 0.28 -1.51
CA ASP A 100 -18.77 0.51 -2.41
C ASP A 100 -18.70 -0.31 -3.70
N ASP A 101 -17.51 -0.56 -4.26
CA ASP A 101 -17.37 -1.41 -5.44
C ASP A 101 -17.66 -2.89 -5.12
N ILE A 102 -17.30 -3.36 -3.93
CA ILE A 102 -17.59 -4.73 -3.49
C ILE A 102 -19.10 -4.91 -3.23
N VAL A 103 -19.75 -3.93 -2.59
CA VAL A 103 -21.21 -3.96 -2.40
C VAL A 103 -21.95 -3.93 -3.74
N GLU A 104 -21.51 -3.08 -4.68
CA GLU A 104 -22.12 -2.97 -6.03
C GLU A 104 -21.98 -4.27 -6.83
N LYS A 105 -20.79 -4.89 -6.83
CA LYS A 105 -20.46 -6.04 -7.68
C LYS A 105 -20.81 -7.39 -7.05
N GLY A 106 -20.90 -7.44 -5.72
CA GLY A 106 -21.33 -8.60 -4.96
C GLY A 106 -20.35 -9.76 -4.94
N GLU A 107 -20.78 -10.86 -4.33
CA GLU A 107 -20.00 -12.05 -4.03
C GLU A 107 -19.42 -12.73 -5.29
N ALA A 108 -20.18 -12.80 -6.38
CA ALA A 108 -19.74 -13.41 -7.63
C ALA A 108 -18.49 -12.75 -8.23
N TYR A 109 -18.32 -11.43 -8.05
CA TYR A 109 -17.11 -10.72 -8.46
C TYR A 109 -15.90 -11.14 -7.62
N VAL A 110 -16.06 -11.23 -6.30
CA VAL A 110 -15.02 -11.67 -5.37
C VAL A 110 -14.60 -13.12 -5.67
N GLU A 111 -15.57 -14.04 -5.86
CA GLU A 111 -15.28 -15.40 -6.29
C GLU A 111 -14.53 -15.45 -7.62
N GLY A 112 -14.81 -14.52 -8.54
CA GLY A 112 -14.07 -14.35 -9.77
C GLY A 112 -12.59 -14.03 -9.53
N LEU A 113 -12.30 -13.07 -8.63
CA LEU A 113 -10.93 -12.74 -8.24
C LEU A 113 -10.22 -13.95 -7.60
N LEU A 114 -10.89 -14.67 -6.69
CA LEU A 114 -10.33 -15.87 -6.07
C LEU A 114 -9.99 -16.95 -7.10
N ARG A 115 -10.83 -17.17 -8.13
CA ARG A 115 -10.53 -18.11 -9.24
C ARG A 115 -9.30 -17.70 -10.05
N LEU A 116 -8.96 -16.42 -10.09
CA LEU A 116 -7.73 -15.92 -10.73
C LEU A 116 -6.47 -16.09 -9.86
N GLY A 117 -6.65 -16.51 -8.61
CA GLY A 117 -5.56 -16.76 -7.67
C GLY A 117 -5.36 -15.66 -6.63
N VAL A 118 -6.23 -14.64 -6.58
CA VAL A 118 -6.22 -13.64 -5.50
C VAL A 118 -6.43 -14.36 -4.17
N ASN A 119 -5.54 -14.13 -3.22
CA ASN A 119 -5.61 -14.75 -1.88
C ASN A 119 -5.52 -13.72 -0.75
N ARG A 120 -5.39 -12.42 -1.10
CA ARG A 120 -5.43 -11.31 -0.15
C ARG A 120 -6.18 -10.12 -0.75
N ILE A 121 -7.02 -9.48 0.07
CA ILE A 121 -7.71 -8.23 -0.29
C ILE A 121 -7.27 -7.13 0.70
N SER A 122 -6.91 -5.94 0.17
CA SER A 122 -6.71 -4.73 0.96
C SER A 122 -7.91 -3.82 0.75
N MET A 123 -8.70 -3.63 1.80
CA MET A 123 -9.95 -2.88 1.72
C MET A 123 -9.80 -1.48 2.34
N GLY A 124 -9.87 -0.46 1.49
CA GLY A 124 -9.75 0.95 1.90
C GLY A 124 -10.98 1.46 2.63
N VAL A 125 -11.11 1.15 3.92
CA VAL A 125 -12.21 1.63 4.80
C VAL A 125 -11.96 3.07 5.25
N GLN A 126 -10.74 3.37 5.65
CA GLN A 126 -10.21 4.65 6.12
C GLN A 126 -10.78 5.12 7.47
N SER A 127 -12.08 5.02 7.71
CA SER A 127 -12.75 5.37 8.97
C SER A 127 -14.10 4.65 9.10
N PHE A 128 -14.62 4.58 10.33
CA PHE A 128 -16.01 4.21 10.62
C PHE A 128 -16.85 5.41 11.10
N ASP A 129 -16.30 6.61 11.04
CA ASP A 129 -17.03 7.86 11.27
C ASP A 129 -17.50 8.43 9.92
N ASP A 130 -18.82 8.46 9.70
CA ASP A 130 -19.41 8.88 8.44
C ASP A 130 -19.17 10.38 8.13
N GLU A 131 -18.90 11.23 9.14
CA GLU A 131 -18.53 12.62 8.91
C GLU A 131 -17.10 12.72 8.37
N ILE A 132 -16.19 11.92 8.91
CA ILE A 132 -14.83 11.81 8.42
C ILE A 132 -14.82 11.24 7.00
N LEU A 133 -15.57 10.17 6.72
CA LEU A 133 -15.67 9.59 5.37
C LEU A 133 -16.19 10.61 4.35
N ARG A 134 -17.21 11.39 4.69
CA ARG A 134 -17.72 12.46 3.82
C ARG A 134 -16.67 13.57 3.60
N TRP A 135 -15.92 13.96 4.64
CA TRP A 135 -14.84 14.92 4.50
C TRP A 135 -13.69 14.40 3.61
N MET A 136 -13.38 13.12 3.69
CA MET A 136 -12.42 12.42 2.83
C MET A 136 -12.89 12.29 1.38
N ASN A 137 -14.12 12.66 1.06
CA ASN A 137 -14.80 12.43 -0.22
C ASN A 137 -14.90 10.94 -0.58
N ARG A 138 -15.11 10.08 0.44
CA ARG A 138 -15.35 8.64 0.24
C ARG A 138 -16.78 8.42 -0.25
N ARG A 139 -16.96 7.42 -1.14
CA ARG A 139 -18.26 7.06 -1.71
C ARG A 139 -19.07 6.13 -0.81
N HIS A 140 -18.38 5.38 0.04
CA HIS A 140 -19.01 4.48 1.02
C HIS A 140 -19.19 5.18 2.37
N ASP A 141 -20.09 4.64 3.17
CA ASP A 141 -20.28 4.91 4.59
C ASP A 141 -19.84 3.71 5.45
N SER A 142 -19.94 3.83 6.75
CA SER A 142 -19.57 2.76 7.69
C SER A 142 -20.40 1.48 7.52
N ALA A 143 -21.66 1.60 7.10
CA ALA A 143 -22.54 0.47 6.82
C ALA A 143 -22.08 -0.29 5.57
N ALA A 144 -21.74 0.41 4.49
CA ALA A 144 -21.20 -0.19 3.27
C ALA A 144 -19.85 -0.88 3.52
N ALA A 145 -18.98 -0.32 4.40
CA ALA A 145 -17.73 -0.98 4.78
C ALA A 145 -17.97 -2.33 5.46
N ARG A 146 -18.96 -2.42 6.38
CA ARG A 146 -19.34 -3.69 7.02
C ARG A 146 -19.95 -4.69 6.06
N GLU A 147 -20.82 -4.24 5.17
CA GLU A 147 -21.42 -5.08 4.12
C GLU A 147 -20.34 -5.63 3.19
N ALA A 148 -19.41 -4.79 2.73
CA ALA A 148 -18.31 -5.23 1.88
C ALA A 148 -17.46 -6.29 2.57
N TYR A 149 -17.09 -6.09 3.84
CA TYR A 149 -16.34 -7.08 4.60
C TYR A 149 -17.11 -8.42 4.71
N ALA A 150 -18.41 -8.36 4.99
CA ALA A 150 -19.26 -9.54 5.06
C ALA A 150 -19.32 -10.29 3.71
N ILE A 151 -19.33 -9.58 2.57
CA ILE A 151 -19.25 -10.19 1.23
C ILE A 151 -17.90 -10.90 1.04
N LEU A 152 -16.78 -10.22 1.38
CA LEU A 152 -15.44 -10.82 1.27
C LEU A 152 -15.31 -12.09 2.13
N GLU A 153 -15.81 -12.05 3.37
CA GLU A 153 -15.78 -13.19 4.27
C GLU A 153 -16.63 -14.36 3.77
N ARG A 154 -17.87 -14.10 3.28
CA ARG A 154 -18.75 -15.13 2.71
C ARG A 154 -18.17 -15.77 1.46
N ALA A 155 -17.50 -14.98 0.61
CA ALA A 155 -16.80 -15.48 -0.57
C ALA A 155 -15.57 -16.34 -0.23
N GLY A 156 -15.12 -16.33 1.03
CA GLY A 156 -14.00 -17.13 1.51
C GLY A 156 -12.63 -16.51 1.19
N VAL A 157 -12.50 -15.20 1.17
CA VAL A 157 -11.19 -14.52 1.04
C VAL A 157 -10.30 -14.93 2.21
N PRO A 158 -9.10 -15.51 1.96
CA PRO A 158 -8.25 -16.04 3.02
C PRO A 158 -7.68 -14.96 3.95
N ASP A 159 -7.24 -13.83 3.36
CA ASP A 159 -6.62 -12.72 4.07
C ASP A 159 -7.29 -11.39 3.70
N ILE A 160 -7.85 -10.70 4.70
CA ILE A 160 -8.47 -9.39 4.51
C ILE A 160 -7.73 -8.37 5.38
N SER A 161 -7.16 -7.35 4.71
CA SER A 161 -6.63 -6.14 5.34
C SER A 161 -7.70 -5.08 5.41
N VAL A 162 -7.81 -4.41 6.56
CA VAL A 162 -8.61 -3.20 6.75
C VAL A 162 -7.67 -2.01 6.84
N ASP A 163 -7.80 -1.07 5.90
CA ASP A 163 -6.93 0.10 5.83
C ASP A 163 -7.62 1.30 6.47
N LEU A 164 -6.94 1.97 7.40
CA LEU A 164 -7.44 3.08 8.22
C LEU A 164 -6.52 4.29 8.11
N ILE A 165 -7.06 5.49 8.36
CA ILE A 165 -6.31 6.75 8.40
C ILE A 165 -6.57 7.46 9.73
N PHE A 166 -5.49 7.89 10.41
CA PHE A 166 -5.52 8.72 11.60
C PHE A 166 -4.77 10.04 11.39
N GLY A 167 -4.70 10.90 12.41
CA GLY A 167 -3.96 12.16 12.32
C GLY A 167 -4.72 13.27 11.58
N LEU A 168 -6.06 13.27 11.66
CA LEU A 168 -6.87 14.39 11.17
C LEU A 168 -7.11 15.37 12.32
N SER A 169 -6.96 16.67 12.08
CA SER A 169 -7.16 17.69 13.12
C SER A 169 -8.55 17.72 13.72
N GLN A 170 -9.57 17.27 12.98
CA GLN A 170 -10.95 17.15 13.45
C GLN A 170 -11.30 15.78 14.07
N LEU A 171 -10.38 14.81 14.04
CA LEU A 171 -10.60 13.49 14.61
C LEU A 171 -10.17 13.47 16.09
N SER A 172 -11.12 13.34 16.99
CA SER A 172 -10.81 13.20 18.42
C SER A 172 -10.28 11.81 18.77
N ASP A 173 -9.52 11.72 19.87
CA ASP A 173 -9.00 10.44 20.38
C ASP A 173 -10.13 9.42 20.63
N SER A 174 -11.31 9.87 21.09
CA SER A 174 -12.48 9.00 21.32
C SER A 174 -13.12 8.47 20.03
N GLN A 175 -13.18 9.29 18.97
CA GLN A 175 -13.65 8.85 17.65
C GLN A 175 -12.66 7.86 17.03
N TRP A 176 -11.36 8.12 17.22
CA TRP A 176 -10.31 7.21 16.78
C TRP A 176 -10.40 5.84 17.46
N SER A 177 -10.48 5.80 18.80
CA SER A 177 -10.70 4.54 19.53
C SER A 177 -12.00 3.83 19.12
N SER A 178 -13.05 4.59 18.79
CA SER A 178 -14.29 4.02 18.26
C SER A 178 -14.09 3.39 16.90
N THR A 179 -13.33 4.04 16.00
CA THR A 179 -12.97 3.50 14.68
C THR A 179 -12.19 2.19 14.80
N LEU A 180 -11.19 2.12 15.67
CA LEU A 180 -10.41 0.90 15.92
C LEU A 180 -11.27 -0.26 16.43
N ARG A 181 -12.13 -0.01 17.42
CA ARG A 181 -13.06 -1.04 17.91
C ARG A 181 -13.99 -1.55 16.82
N GLN A 182 -14.54 -0.64 16.01
CA GLN A 182 -15.40 -1.02 14.90
C GLN A 182 -14.66 -1.80 13.81
N ALA A 183 -13.37 -1.51 13.58
CA ALA A 183 -12.52 -2.30 12.68
C ALA A 183 -12.28 -3.72 13.24
N LEU A 184 -12.02 -3.85 14.53
CA LEU A 184 -11.85 -5.15 15.19
C LEU A 184 -13.14 -5.98 15.21
N GLU A 185 -14.30 -5.34 15.23
CA GLU A 185 -15.63 -5.96 15.27
C GLU A 185 -16.32 -5.99 13.88
N ILE A 186 -15.58 -5.79 12.79
CA ILE A 186 -16.17 -5.64 11.45
C ILE A 186 -16.75 -6.95 10.92
N SER A 187 -16.18 -8.09 11.32
CA SER A 187 -16.58 -9.41 10.83
C SER A 187 -17.90 -9.87 11.45
N PRO A 188 -18.89 -10.28 10.61
CA PRO A 188 -20.13 -10.90 11.11
C PRO A 188 -19.91 -12.21 11.87
N SER A 189 -18.84 -12.94 11.60
CA SER A 189 -18.50 -14.18 12.32
C SER A 189 -17.90 -13.94 13.70
N GLY A 190 -17.53 -12.69 14.01
CA GLY A 190 -16.79 -12.32 15.22
C GLY A 190 -15.29 -12.62 15.17
N ALA A 191 -14.76 -13.07 14.02
CA ALA A 191 -13.33 -13.20 13.82
C ALA A 191 -12.68 -11.82 13.70
N LEU A 192 -11.41 -11.70 14.10
CA LEU A 192 -10.64 -10.48 13.84
C LEU A 192 -10.19 -10.43 12.38
N PRO A 193 -10.11 -9.24 11.74
CA PRO A 193 -9.39 -9.10 10.48
C PRO A 193 -7.97 -9.65 10.58
N SER A 194 -7.49 -10.33 9.54
CA SER A 194 -6.14 -10.91 9.58
C SER A 194 -5.04 -9.83 9.64
N HIS A 195 -5.34 -8.63 9.13
CA HIS A 195 -4.39 -7.54 8.98
C HIS A 195 -5.08 -6.17 9.10
N ILE A 196 -4.37 -5.19 9.65
CA ILE A 196 -4.79 -3.78 9.70
C ILE A 196 -3.63 -2.91 9.25
N SER A 197 -3.86 -2.09 8.21
CA SER A 197 -2.98 -1.00 7.81
C SER A 197 -3.52 0.30 8.41
N SER A 198 -2.68 1.11 9.03
CA SER A 198 -3.11 2.38 9.58
C SER A 198 -2.08 3.46 9.29
N TYR A 199 -2.47 4.42 8.47
CA TYR A 199 -1.60 5.47 7.98
C TYR A 199 -1.91 6.79 8.66
N GLN A 200 -0.86 7.52 9.05
CA GLN A 200 -1.02 8.92 9.43
C GLN A 200 -1.36 9.72 8.18
N LEU A 201 -2.36 10.60 8.28
CA LEU A 201 -2.67 11.52 7.20
C LEU A 201 -1.48 12.45 6.95
N SER A 202 -1.00 12.48 5.71
CA SER A 202 0.00 13.43 5.24
C SER A 202 -0.60 14.40 4.23
N VAL A 203 -0.04 15.60 4.15
CA VAL A 203 -0.44 16.62 3.17
C VAL A 203 0.53 16.57 2.00
N GLU A 204 0.15 15.79 0.98
CA GLU A 204 0.99 15.59 -0.18
C GLU A 204 0.85 16.73 -1.19
N PRO A 205 1.96 17.25 -1.76
CA PRO A 205 1.94 18.33 -2.75
C PRO A 205 1.06 17.96 -3.96
N GLY A 206 0.19 18.88 -4.37
CA GLY A 206 -0.72 18.69 -5.49
C GLY A 206 -2.06 18.02 -5.13
N SER A 207 -2.22 17.50 -3.92
CA SER A 207 -3.49 16.97 -3.43
C SER A 207 -4.55 18.08 -3.23
N ALA A 208 -5.83 17.69 -3.20
CA ALA A 208 -6.89 18.62 -2.83
C ALA A 208 -6.71 19.11 -1.38
N LEU A 209 -6.16 18.27 -0.51
CA LEU A 209 -5.84 18.59 0.88
C LEU A 209 -4.78 19.70 0.99
N ALA A 210 -3.69 19.61 0.21
CA ALA A 210 -2.68 20.66 0.16
C ALA A 210 -3.30 22.02 -0.22
N SER A 211 -4.19 22.02 -1.22
CA SER A 211 -4.94 23.22 -1.60
C SER A 211 -5.86 23.75 -0.49
N MET A 212 -6.40 22.89 0.37
CA MET A 212 -7.21 23.31 1.53
C MET A 212 -6.34 23.95 2.61
N VAL A 213 -5.14 23.40 2.86
CA VAL A 213 -4.14 23.97 3.79
C VAL A 213 -3.68 25.35 3.29
N ASP A 214 -3.28 25.46 2.03
CA ASP A 214 -2.82 26.72 1.43
C ASP A 214 -3.87 27.84 1.52
N ARG A 215 -5.13 27.51 1.43
CA ARG A 215 -6.26 28.45 1.56
C ARG A 215 -6.69 28.71 3.01
N GLY A 216 -6.08 28.05 3.99
CA GLY A 216 -6.45 28.17 5.39
C GLY A 216 -7.85 27.60 5.72
N VAL A 217 -8.39 26.72 4.87
CA VAL A 217 -9.70 26.07 5.08
C VAL A 217 -9.59 24.89 6.02
N TRP A 218 -8.43 24.27 6.07
CA TRP A 218 -8.10 23.16 6.96
C TRP A 218 -6.67 23.30 7.46
N THR A 219 -6.39 22.78 8.65
CA THR A 219 -5.06 22.77 9.27
C THR A 219 -4.66 21.36 9.63
N GLU A 220 -3.38 21.03 9.48
CA GLU A 220 -2.83 19.74 9.88
C GLU A 220 -3.04 19.49 11.38
N ALA A 221 -3.11 18.22 11.75
CA ALA A 221 -3.08 17.80 13.14
C ALA A 221 -1.71 18.15 13.76
N SER A 222 -1.68 18.45 15.04
CA SER A 222 -0.40 18.63 15.73
C SER A 222 0.32 17.30 15.92
N ASP A 223 1.65 17.34 16.02
CA ASP A 223 2.47 16.15 16.27
C ASP A 223 2.04 15.44 17.56
N GLU A 224 1.62 16.18 18.59
CA GLU A 224 1.13 15.61 19.84
C GLU A 224 -0.18 14.85 19.66
N LEU A 225 -1.09 15.34 18.78
CA LEU A 225 -2.33 14.62 18.46
C LEU A 225 -2.00 13.33 17.70
N CYS A 226 -1.16 13.42 16.68
CA CYS A 226 -0.73 12.26 15.90
C CYS A 226 -0.04 11.20 16.77
N ALA A 227 0.88 11.61 17.64
CA ALA A 227 1.57 10.72 18.58
C ALA A 227 0.59 10.01 19.53
N ARG A 228 -0.37 10.75 20.11
CA ARG A 228 -1.39 10.12 20.98
C ARG A 228 -2.27 9.13 20.23
N GLN A 229 -2.71 9.48 19.00
CA GLN A 229 -3.52 8.56 18.20
C GLN A 229 -2.74 7.32 17.77
N TYR A 230 -1.45 7.46 17.50
CA TYR A 230 -0.57 6.33 17.23
C TYR A 230 -0.37 5.44 18.47
N ASP A 231 -0.22 6.01 19.65
CA ASP A 231 -0.16 5.25 20.90
C ASP A 231 -1.45 4.47 21.18
N ILE A 232 -2.62 5.09 20.91
CA ILE A 232 -3.93 4.43 21.00
C ILE A 232 -3.99 3.25 20.02
N LEU A 233 -3.62 3.45 18.75
CA LEU A 233 -3.54 2.41 17.74
C LEU A 233 -2.70 1.22 18.21
N CYS A 234 -1.45 1.48 18.59
CA CYS A 234 -0.51 0.45 19.04
C CYS A 234 -1.03 -0.31 20.27
N SER A 235 -1.68 0.39 21.20
CA SER A 235 -2.23 -0.21 22.44
C SER A 235 -3.43 -1.12 22.14
N GLU A 236 -4.39 -0.63 21.38
CA GLU A 236 -5.63 -1.37 21.04
C GLU A 236 -5.30 -2.63 20.21
N LEU A 237 -4.46 -2.50 19.17
CA LEU A 237 -4.14 -3.64 18.32
C LEU A 237 -3.26 -4.68 19.03
N ARG A 238 -2.31 -4.24 19.87
CA ARG A 238 -1.53 -5.16 20.71
C ARG A 238 -2.44 -5.91 21.68
N ALA A 239 -3.40 -5.23 22.33
CA ALA A 239 -4.36 -5.87 23.22
C ALA A 239 -5.25 -6.89 22.50
N ALA A 240 -5.52 -6.68 21.21
CA ALA A 240 -6.24 -7.62 20.35
C ALA A 240 -5.35 -8.75 19.78
N GLY A 241 -4.05 -8.77 20.07
CA GLY A 241 -3.13 -9.85 19.70
C GLY A 241 -2.42 -9.69 18.35
N TYR A 242 -2.45 -8.49 17.78
CA TYR A 242 -1.71 -8.20 16.56
C TYR A 242 -0.21 -7.98 16.84
N GLU A 243 0.62 -8.43 15.90
CA GLU A 243 2.03 -8.08 15.79
C GLU A 243 2.16 -6.75 15.06
N HIS A 244 2.85 -5.77 15.65
CA HIS A 244 3.24 -4.53 15.00
C HIS A 244 4.55 -4.76 14.26
N TYR A 245 4.48 -5.15 12.97
CA TYR A 245 5.66 -5.66 12.27
C TYR A 245 6.42 -4.60 11.46
N GLU A 246 5.80 -3.45 11.15
CA GLU A 246 6.44 -2.26 10.60
C GLU A 246 5.60 -1.01 10.93
N ILE A 247 6.04 0.18 10.58
CA ILE A 247 5.51 1.47 11.04
C ILE A 247 3.99 1.58 11.01
N SER A 248 3.35 1.14 9.91
CA SER A 248 1.93 1.36 9.62
C SER A 248 1.09 0.08 9.63
N ASN A 249 1.73 -1.10 9.71
CA ASN A 249 1.05 -2.36 9.50
C ASN A 249 1.09 -3.30 10.70
N PHE A 250 -0.06 -3.88 10.96
CA PHE A 250 -0.33 -4.79 12.07
C PHE A 250 -0.98 -6.07 11.53
N ALA A 251 -0.53 -7.22 11.97
CA ALA A 251 -1.03 -8.50 11.51
C ALA A 251 -1.24 -9.49 12.65
N LEU A 252 -2.24 -10.35 12.54
CA LEU A 252 -2.29 -11.56 13.36
C LEU A 252 -1.08 -12.47 13.03
N PRO A 253 -0.60 -13.29 13.96
CA PRO A 253 0.54 -14.18 13.72
C PRO A 253 0.37 -14.99 12.42
N GLY A 254 1.36 -14.89 11.51
CA GLY A 254 1.35 -15.56 10.22
C GLY A 254 0.69 -14.80 9.07
N HIS A 255 0.10 -13.62 9.30
CA HIS A 255 -0.65 -12.84 8.30
C HIS A 255 0.03 -11.52 7.89
N ARG A 256 1.35 -11.37 8.12
CA ARG A 256 2.10 -10.21 7.61
C ARG A 256 2.02 -10.14 6.09
N ALA A 257 1.78 -8.93 5.54
CA ALA A 257 1.78 -8.72 4.09
C ALA A 257 3.16 -9.00 3.51
N ARG A 258 3.29 -10.02 2.68
CA ARG A 258 4.59 -10.45 2.11
C ARG A 258 5.09 -9.47 1.08
N HIS A 259 4.20 -8.95 0.25
CA HIS A 259 4.54 -7.96 -0.77
C HIS A 259 5.09 -6.68 -0.13
N ASN A 260 4.37 -6.11 0.87
CA ASN A 260 4.81 -4.90 1.57
C ASN A 260 6.09 -5.14 2.36
N SER A 261 6.22 -6.29 3.04
CA SER A 261 7.43 -6.66 3.76
C SER A 261 8.66 -6.76 2.85
N ALA A 262 8.47 -7.13 1.58
CA ALA A 262 9.56 -7.23 0.62
C ALA A 262 10.14 -5.86 0.21
N TYR A 263 9.34 -4.79 0.19
CA TYR A 263 9.87 -3.43 0.01
C TYR A 263 10.81 -3.05 1.16
N TRP A 264 10.42 -3.34 2.40
CA TRP A 264 11.24 -3.05 3.59
C TRP A 264 12.56 -3.82 3.62
N ASN A 265 12.64 -4.96 2.93
CA ASN A 265 13.87 -5.75 2.79
C ASN A 265 14.72 -5.34 1.59
N HIS A 266 14.39 -4.25 0.90
CA HIS A 266 15.06 -3.80 -0.32
C HIS A 266 15.07 -4.86 -1.42
N SER A 267 13.97 -5.63 -1.54
CA SER A 267 13.81 -6.66 -2.56
C SER A 267 13.55 -6.06 -3.93
N GLN A 268 14.03 -6.74 -4.98
CA GLN A 268 13.76 -6.33 -6.36
C GLN A 268 12.28 -6.57 -6.72
N TYR A 269 11.74 -5.64 -7.51
CA TYR A 269 10.36 -5.73 -7.99
C TYR A 269 10.18 -5.07 -9.35
N LEU A 270 9.25 -5.65 -10.14
CA LEU A 270 8.80 -5.12 -11.41
C LEU A 270 7.54 -4.30 -11.19
N GLY A 271 7.60 -3.00 -11.53
CA GLY A 271 6.45 -2.11 -11.53
C GLY A 271 5.91 -1.94 -12.95
N LEU A 272 4.59 -2.13 -13.13
CA LEU A 272 3.88 -2.10 -14.40
C LEU A 272 2.69 -1.14 -14.34
N GLY A 273 2.39 -0.51 -15.47
CA GLY A 273 1.31 0.48 -15.58
C GLY A 273 1.80 1.93 -15.40
N PRO A 274 1.00 2.94 -15.80
CA PRO A 274 1.36 4.35 -15.73
C PRO A 274 1.49 4.81 -14.26
N GLY A 275 2.59 5.48 -13.91
CA GLY A 275 2.90 5.87 -12.54
C GLY A 275 3.53 4.77 -11.68
N ALA A 276 3.67 3.55 -12.18
CA ALA A 276 4.32 2.47 -11.44
C ALA A 276 5.83 2.69 -11.34
N HIS A 277 6.39 2.40 -10.17
CA HIS A 277 7.82 2.33 -9.93
C HIS A 277 8.29 0.88 -9.89
N GLY A 278 9.55 0.63 -10.22
CA GLY A 278 10.21 -0.67 -10.15
C GLY A 278 11.66 -0.54 -9.68
N PHE A 279 12.22 -1.65 -9.22
CA PHE A 279 13.62 -1.75 -8.78
C PHE A 279 14.20 -3.10 -9.18
N LEU A 280 15.11 -3.11 -10.14
CA LEU A 280 15.78 -4.32 -10.65
C LEU A 280 17.28 -4.03 -10.82
N ASP A 281 18.13 -4.96 -10.40
CA ASP A 281 19.59 -4.95 -10.60
C ASP A 281 20.28 -3.65 -10.16
N GLY A 282 19.82 -3.06 -9.04
CA GLY A 282 20.37 -1.80 -8.52
C GLY A 282 19.88 -0.55 -9.25
N ARG A 283 18.96 -0.72 -10.20
CA ARG A 283 18.36 0.36 -10.96
C ARG A 283 16.91 0.57 -10.57
N ARG A 284 16.56 1.80 -10.20
CA ARG A 284 15.20 2.25 -10.03
C ARG A 284 14.67 2.75 -11.38
N PHE A 285 13.43 2.43 -11.69
CA PHE A 285 12.75 2.93 -12.88
C PHE A 285 11.29 3.23 -12.56
N TRP A 286 10.66 4.03 -13.40
CA TRP A 286 9.24 4.36 -13.26
C TRP A 286 8.63 4.69 -14.62
N ASN A 287 7.33 4.43 -14.74
CA ASN A 287 6.54 4.92 -15.84
C ASN A 287 5.97 6.31 -15.50
N ASN A 288 5.97 7.22 -16.45
CA ASN A 288 5.37 8.54 -16.25
C ASN A 288 3.88 8.43 -15.88
N PRO A 289 3.38 9.29 -14.99
CA PRO A 289 1.99 9.28 -14.54
C PRO A 289 1.07 9.94 -15.61
N SER A 290 0.88 9.28 -16.76
CA SER A 290 0.03 9.71 -17.85
C SER A 290 -0.52 8.51 -18.59
N LEU A 291 -1.81 8.26 -18.45
CA LEU A 291 -2.47 7.16 -19.18
C LEU A 291 -2.44 7.38 -20.69
N GLU A 292 -2.63 8.60 -21.16
CA GLU A 292 -2.58 8.92 -22.60
C GLU A 292 -1.22 8.56 -23.21
N SER A 293 -0.13 9.04 -22.58
CA SER A 293 1.23 8.72 -23.05
C SER A 293 1.53 7.23 -22.97
N TYR A 294 1.04 6.56 -21.93
CA TYR A 294 1.20 5.12 -21.75
C TYR A 294 0.49 4.31 -22.85
N LEU A 295 -0.75 4.69 -23.21
CA LEU A 295 -1.48 4.05 -24.31
C LEU A 295 -0.79 4.28 -25.66
N GLN A 296 -0.25 5.48 -25.88
CA GLN A 296 0.51 5.78 -27.10
C GLN A 296 1.80 4.95 -27.19
N ALA A 297 2.58 4.86 -26.09
CA ALA A 297 3.78 4.03 -26.02
C ALA A 297 3.50 2.56 -26.34
N ALA A 298 2.38 2.04 -25.86
CA ALA A 298 1.94 0.68 -26.18
C ALA A 298 1.58 0.50 -27.66
N ALA A 299 0.92 1.50 -28.25
CA ALA A 299 0.58 1.49 -29.67
C ALA A 299 1.82 1.55 -30.57
N ASP A 300 2.84 2.30 -30.14
CA ASP A 300 4.12 2.43 -30.85
C ASP A 300 5.05 1.21 -30.58
N GLY A 301 4.73 0.38 -29.59
CA GLY A 301 5.54 -0.77 -29.16
C GLY A 301 6.84 -0.35 -28.45
N ASP A 302 6.92 0.88 -27.94
CA ASP A 302 8.11 1.42 -27.29
C ASP A 302 7.74 2.18 -26.00
N PHE A 303 8.03 1.59 -24.84
CA PHE A 303 7.82 2.19 -23.53
C PHE A 303 8.99 3.08 -23.07
N THR A 304 10.09 3.18 -23.80
CA THR A 304 11.26 3.97 -23.37
C THR A 304 10.93 5.46 -23.29
N ALA A 305 10.04 5.96 -24.15
CA ALA A 305 9.61 7.36 -24.16
C ALA A 305 8.83 7.79 -22.91
N VAL A 306 8.23 6.85 -22.20
CA VAL A 306 7.42 7.11 -21.00
C VAL A 306 8.07 6.61 -19.72
N ARG A 307 9.30 6.11 -19.78
CA ARG A 307 10.02 5.51 -18.65
C ARG A 307 11.20 6.37 -18.22
N GLY A 308 11.22 6.74 -16.94
CA GLY A 308 12.40 7.30 -16.28
C GLY A 308 13.19 6.20 -15.58
N SER A 309 14.48 6.44 -15.31
CA SER A 309 15.29 5.52 -14.51
C SER A 309 16.51 6.22 -13.90
N GLU A 310 17.01 5.66 -12.81
CA GLU A 310 18.26 6.04 -12.16
C GLU A 310 19.01 4.80 -11.67
N ASP A 311 20.33 4.82 -11.77
CA ASP A 311 21.18 3.79 -11.17
C ASP A 311 21.57 4.24 -9.76
N LEU A 312 21.28 3.40 -8.75
CA LEU A 312 21.63 3.71 -7.39
C LEU A 312 23.13 3.55 -7.15
N THR A 313 23.75 4.53 -6.52
CA THR A 313 25.11 4.40 -6.03
C THR A 313 25.19 3.41 -4.86
N PRO A 314 26.36 2.81 -4.57
CA PRO A 314 26.53 1.94 -3.40
C PRO A 314 26.11 2.61 -2.08
N ASP A 315 26.38 3.91 -1.92
CA ASP A 315 26.02 4.65 -0.71
C ASP A 315 24.50 4.84 -0.59
N GLN A 316 23.80 5.09 -1.71
CA GLN A 316 22.33 5.16 -1.73
C GLN A 316 21.70 3.80 -1.38
N VAL A 317 22.25 2.70 -1.89
CA VAL A 317 21.80 1.35 -1.53
C VAL A 317 21.97 1.08 -0.04
N VAL A 318 23.09 1.49 0.54
CA VAL A 318 23.34 1.37 1.99
C VAL A 318 22.33 2.18 2.78
N LEU A 319 22.14 3.46 2.42
CA LEU A 319 21.20 4.37 3.06
C LEU A 319 19.78 3.78 3.05
N GLU A 320 19.32 3.31 1.90
CA GLU A 320 17.98 2.70 1.76
C GLU A 320 17.84 1.46 2.62
N ARG A 321 18.82 0.57 2.65
CA ARG A 321 18.77 -0.63 3.49
C ARG A 321 18.72 -0.32 4.98
N VAL A 322 19.41 0.71 5.44
CA VAL A 322 19.30 1.19 6.82
C VAL A 322 17.91 1.77 7.08
N MET A 323 17.49 2.69 6.22
CA MET A 323 16.23 3.41 6.35
C MET A 323 15.00 2.46 6.32
N LEU A 324 14.95 1.55 5.37
CA LEU A 324 13.84 0.62 5.23
C LEU A 324 13.85 -0.43 6.35
N GLY A 325 15.00 -1.06 6.60
CA GLY A 325 15.09 -2.15 7.56
C GLY A 325 14.83 -1.72 9.01
N LEU A 326 15.25 -0.51 9.42
CA LEU A 326 15.01 0.00 10.78
C LEU A 326 13.54 0.41 11.03
N ARG A 327 12.74 0.56 10.00
CA ARG A 327 11.29 0.80 10.12
C ARG A 327 10.47 -0.49 10.34
N THR A 328 11.13 -1.62 10.53
CA THR A 328 10.48 -2.92 10.75
C THR A 328 10.87 -3.54 12.08
N SER A 329 10.02 -4.42 12.58
CA SER A 329 10.32 -5.23 13.77
C SER A 329 11.47 -6.22 13.56
N ASP A 330 11.77 -6.55 12.30
CA ASP A 330 12.88 -7.43 11.94
C ASP A 330 14.25 -6.71 12.04
N GLY A 331 14.27 -5.39 11.84
CA GLY A 331 15.48 -4.57 11.93
C GLY A 331 16.53 -4.89 10.87
N VAL A 332 17.80 -4.55 11.15
CA VAL A 332 18.96 -4.68 10.26
C VAL A 332 20.05 -5.50 10.92
N ALA A 333 20.85 -6.25 10.15
CA ALA A 333 21.98 -7.01 10.67
C ALA A 333 22.93 -6.08 11.45
N ALA A 334 23.30 -6.48 12.67
CA ALA A 334 24.11 -5.63 13.57
C ALA A 334 25.46 -5.26 12.96
N ASP A 335 26.11 -6.20 12.26
CA ASP A 335 27.40 -5.95 11.61
C ASP A 335 27.28 -4.99 10.43
N PHE A 336 26.14 -5.03 9.71
CA PHE A 336 25.88 -4.08 8.64
C PHE A 336 25.78 -2.64 9.18
N LEU A 337 25.01 -2.41 10.26
CA LEU A 337 24.93 -1.08 10.88
C LEU A 337 26.28 -0.62 11.46
N ARG A 338 27.04 -1.51 12.11
CA ARG A 338 28.37 -1.16 12.62
C ARG A 338 29.37 -0.75 11.53
N THR A 339 29.17 -1.28 10.31
CA THR A 339 30.07 -1.00 9.17
C THR A 339 29.70 0.30 8.47
N HIS A 340 28.40 0.64 8.40
CA HIS A 340 27.90 1.67 7.51
C HIS A 340 27.30 2.90 8.20
N CYS A 341 26.95 2.80 9.49
CA CYS A 341 26.43 3.96 10.23
C CYS A 341 27.54 4.68 10.99
N ASP A 342 27.29 5.92 11.38
CA ASP A 342 28.17 6.68 12.26
C ASP A 342 28.32 5.95 13.61
N ALA A 343 29.52 5.56 13.95
CA ALA A 343 29.78 4.71 15.13
C ALA A 343 29.47 5.42 16.47
N PRO A 344 29.80 6.71 16.69
CA PRO A 344 29.36 7.49 17.83
C PRO A 344 27.81 7.58 17.93
N ALA A 345 27.12 7.87 16.83
CA ALA A 345 25.65 7.97 16.80
C ALA A 345 24.99 6.62 17.12
N LEU A 346 25.47 5.53 16.52
CA LEU A 346 24.98 4.18 16.80
C LEU A 346 25.17 3.81 18.28
N THR A 347 26.34 4.13 18.85
CA THR A 347 26.62 3.90 20.28
C THR A 347 25.66 4.69 21.17
N THR A 348 25.40 5.95 20.84
CA THR A 348 24.48 6.81 21.56
C THR A 348 23.04 6.28 21.46
N ALA A 349 22.60 5.87 20.27
CA ALA A 349 21.25 5.32 20.03
C ALA A 349 21.04 3.99 20.81
N LEU A 350 22.06 3.13 20.88
CA LEU A 350 22.02 1.90 21.69
C LEU A 350 21.96 2.21 23.20
N ALA A 351 22.75 3.17 23.68
CA ALA A 351 22.75 3.56 25.10
C ALA A 351 21.43 4.22 25.51
N ALA A 352 20.79 4.97 24.62
CA ALA A 352 19.49 5.62 24.83
C ALA A 352 18.31 4.65 24.69
N GLY A 353 18.51 3.41 24.21
CA GLY A 353 17.44 2.46 23.91
C GLY A 353 16.61 2.84 22.68
N ASN A 354 17.09 3.74 21.85
CA ASN A 354 16.48 4.07 20.55
C ASN A 354 16.68 2.95 19.54
N ILE A 355 17.77 2.20 19.70
CA ILE A 355 18.04 0.95 19.00
C ILE A 355 18.31 -0.14 20.03
N VAL A 356 17.78 -1.33 19.80
CA VAL A 356 17.94 -2.47 20.70
C VAL A 356 18.44 -3.70 19.95
N PRO A 357 19.30 -4.54 20.58
CA PRO A 357 19.74 -5.79 19.98
C PRO A 357 18.64 -6.87 20.07
N VAL A 358 18.46 -7.60 18.97
CA VAL A 358 17.59 -8.78 18.90
C VAL A 358 18.32 -9.88 18.11
N GLY A 359 18.88 -10.85 18.82
CA GLY A 359 19.75 -11.85 18.22
C GLY A 359 20.97 -11.22 17.54
N THR A 360 21.13 -11.45 16.24
CA THR A 360 22.22 -10.89 15.42
C THR A 360 21.85 -9.57 14.73
N ARG A 361 20.70 -8.99 15.07
CA ARG A 361 20.15 -7.79 14.43
C ARG A 361 20.00 -6.66 15.44
N PHE A 362 19.91 -5.45 14.92
CA PHE A 362 19.50 -4.25 15.63
C PHE A 362 18.18 -3.76 15.06
N ARG A 363 17.28 -3.30 15.91
CA ARG A 363 16.01 -2.69 15.49
C ARG A 363 15.66 -1.46 16.35
N ILE A 364 14.84 -0.60 15.81
CA ILE A 364 14.11 0.40 16.59
C ILE A 364 12.99 -0.34 17.35
N PRO A 365 12.84 -0.16 18.68
CA PRO A 365 11.73 -0.77 19.40
C PRO A 365 10.40 -0.19 18.93
N GLU A 366 9.33 -0.99 18.91
CA GLU A 366 7.99 -0.60 18.44
C GLU A 366 7.48 0.68 19.11
N SER A 367 7.79 0.91 20.37
CA SER A 367 7.46 2.14 21.11
C SER A 367 8.15 3.40 20.58
N ARG A 368 9.07 3.28 19.63
CA ARG A 368 9.79 4.37 18.99
C ARG A 368 9.54 4.46 17.47
N PHE A 369 8.68 3.63 16.92
CA PHE A 369 8.39 3.64 15.47
C PHE A 369 7.88 4.99 15.00
N PHE A 370 7.05 5.66 15.79
CA PHE A 370 6.52 6.99 15.45
C PHE A 370 7.61 8.05 15.22
N VAL A 371 8.76 7.91 15.88
CA VAL A 371 9.92 8.82 15.74
C VAL A 371 11.11 8.17 15.03
N SER A 372 10.87 7.08 14.30
CA SER A 372 11.93 6.31 13.63
C SER A 372 12.76 7.15 12.66
N ASP A 373 12.14 8.10 11.95
CA ASP A 373 12.82 8.93 10.96
C ASP A 373 13.88 9.83 11.59
N ALA A 374 13.58 10.40 12.76
CA ALA A 374 14.55 11.19 13.53
C ALA A 374 15.74 10.30 14.00
N ILE A 375 15.43 9.08 14.49
CA ILE A 375 16.47 8.14 14.93
C ILE A 375 17.35 7.72 13.76
N ILE A 376 16.75 7.41 12.61
CA ILE A 376 17.48 6.98 11.41
C ILE A 376 18.38 8.10 10.88
N SER A 377 17.85 9.34 10.82
CA SER A 377 18.61 10.50 10.31
C SER A 377 19.87 10.83 11.14
N GLU A 378 19.90 10.44 12.42
CA GLU A 378 21.09 10.60 13.25
C GLU A 378 22.19 9.54 12.96
N LEU A 379 21.83 8.44 12.29
CA LEU A 379 22.72 7.30 12.07
C LEU A 379 23.46 7.36 10.73
N VAL A 380 22.92 8.11 9.74
CA VAL A 380 23.35 8.10 8.33
C VAL A 380 23.74 9.47 7.82
#